data_a1f17ddc378cd36042dbcc37f84f6e4b
#
_entry.id   a1f17ddc378cd36042dbcc37f84f6e4b
#
_cell.length_a   1.000
_cell.length_b   1.000
_cell.length_c   1.000
_cell.angle_alpha   90.00
_cell.angle_beta   90.00
_cell.angle_gamma   90.00
#
_symmetry.space_group_name_H-M   'P 1'
#
loop_
_entity.id
_entity.type
_entity.pdbx_description
1 polymer ?
#
loop_
_entity_poly.entity_id
_entity_poly.type
_entity_poly.pdbx_seq_one_letter_code
_entity_poly.pdbx_strand_id
1 'polypeptide(L)'
;ETRTGKNIIDAKSLESKALGSSKQIGLDVSAIGGMYANSITMKGTNDGLGVNVKGTLSSVHATNISADGMIQVDGGITSNGQTSISGHAISVGQDGVVQGDNGLAIESQSSMTNHGLVNSNGTTDIHAKSVDNAENGRIYGNTVSIKADTVSNHTDATIEARYTSAADVLKQAKEALDKEWNADITAYKSKEELQAHRNRIQELTKTYDKAQEAMTKVQKELDSHKSGTIASRDHMDIQANEIHNNGNALLYSGNTMNLTGSHIIENKGANIQSGGEMTLTTSNLVNDN
;
A
#
# COMPACT_ATOMS: atom_id res chain seq x y z
N GLU A 1 -17.13 -4.90 27.68
CA GLU A 1 -17.45 -5.62 26.44
C GLU A 1 -18.69 -4.97 25.82
N THR A 2 -18.56 -4.45 24.61
CA THR A 2 -19.69 -3.87 23.87
C THR A 2 -20.13 -4.86 22.80
N ARG A 3 -21.38 -5.31 22.86
CA ARG A 3 -21.99 -6.22 21.87
C ARG A 3 -23.02 -5.44 21.07
N THR A 4 -22.97 -5.50 19.76
CA THR A 4 -23.86 -4.78 18.86
C THR A 4 -24.64 -5.72 17.95
N GLY A 5 -25.85 -5.34 17.60
CA GLY A 5 -26.78 -6.08 16.77
C GLY A 5 -28.18 -6.13 17.39
N LYS A 6 -29.19 -6.57 16.62
CA LYS A 6 -30.51 -6.90 17.21
C LYS A 6 -30.41 -8.30 17.85
N ASN A 7 -30.42 -8.35 19.16
CA ASN A 7 -30.35 -9.58 19.92
C ASN A 7 -31.56 -9.73 20.84
N ILE A 8 -32.08 -10.92 20.98
CA ILE A 8 -32.94 -11.28 22.14
C ILE A 8 -31.97 -11.76 23.23
N ILE A 9 -32.08 -11.16 24.42
CA ILE A 9 -31.36 -11.61 25.60
C ILE A 9 -32.34 -12.36 26.48
N ASP A 10 -32.07 -13.61 26.75
CA ASP A 10 -32.81 -14.34 27.74
C ASP A 10 -32.49 -13.80 29.14
N ALA A 11 -33.51 -13.32 29.84
CA ALA A 11 -33.34 -12.66 31.14
C ALA A 11 -32.88 -13.60 32.27
N LYS A 12 -32.97 -14.94 32.07
CA LYS A 12 -32.55 -15.91 33.06
C LYS A 12 -31.18 -16.47 32.82
N SER A 13 -30.83 -16.78 31.55
CA SER A 13 -29.53 -17.35 31.17
C SER A 13 -28.51 -16.31 30.79
N LEU A 14 -28.94 -15.07 30.50
CA LEU A 14 -28.13 -13.98 29.90
C LEU A 14 -27.55 -14.35 28.53
N GLU A 15 -28.06 -15.41 27.91
CA GLU A 15 -27.67 -15.78 26.55
C GLU A 15 -28.30 -14.85 25.55
N SER A 16 -27.53 -14.45 24.54
CA SER A 16 -27.99 -13.56 23.46
C SER A 16 -28.15 -14.34 22.16
N LYS A 17 -29.32 -14.21 21.52
CA LYS A 17 -29.59 -14.78 20.20
C LYS A 17 -29.76 -13.64 19.16
N ALA A 18 -29.01 -13.73 18.06
CA ALA A 18 -29.13 -12.76 16.98
C ALA A 18 -30.51 -12.84 16.29
N LEU A 19 -31.14 -11.69 16.05
CA LEU A 19 -32.39 -11.53 15.32
C LEU A 19 -32.16 -10.71 14.05
N GLY A 20 -32.18 -11.34 12.89
CA GLY A 20 -32.22 -10.69 11.59
C GLY A 20 -30.85 -10.57 10.88
N SER A 21 -30.86 -10.04 9.64
CA SER A 21 -29.66 -9.79 8.85
C SER A 21 -28.77 -8.78 9.54
N SER A 22 -27.48 -9.10 9.66
CA SER A 22 -26.45 -8.21 10.21
C SER A 22 -26.37 -6.91 9.41
N LYS A 23 -26.30 -5.77 10.09
CA LYS A 23 -25.81 -4.53 9.48
C LYS A 23 -24.33 -4.75 9.14
N GLN A 24 -23.86 -4.20 8.01
CA GLN A 24 -22.44 -4.29 7.62
C GLN A 24 -21.48 -3.64 8.64
N ILE A 25 -21.96 -2.69 9.43
CA ILE A 25 -21.22 -2.02 10.50
C ILE A 25 -21.95 -2.22 11.81
N GLY A 26 -21.28 -2.84 12.77
CA GLY A 26 -21.82 -3.11 14.08
C GLY A 26 -21.40 -2.13 15.16
N LEU A 27 -20.24 -1.51 15.00
CA LEU A 27 -19.73 -0.51 15.90
C LEU A 27 -19.20 0.68 15.08
N ASP A 28 -19.73 1.88 15.38
CA ASP A 28 -19.32 3.12 14.73
C ASP A 28 -18.87 4.11 15.81
N VAL A 29 -17.60 4.48 15.79
CA VAL A 29 -17.04 5.56 16.60
C VAL A 29 -17.01 6.80 15.72
N SER A 30 -17.99 7.68 15.91
CA SER A 30 -18.16 8.87 15.07
C SER A 30 -16.97 9.84 15.17
N ALA A 31 -16.81 10.70 14.15
CA ALA A 31 -15.71 11.67 14.05
C ALA A 31 -15.65 12.67 15.24
N ILE A 32 -16.78 12.93 15.91
CA ILE A 32 -16.86 13.82 17.09
C ILE A 32 -16.73 13.01 18.40
N GLY A 33 -16.76 11.66 18.32
CA GLY A 33 -16.69 10.79 19.48
C GLY A 33 -15.28 10.31 19.78
N GLY A 34 -15.05 9.89 21.02
CA GLY A 34 -13.83 9.27 21.45
C GLY A 34 -14.05 8.33 22.62
N MET A 35 -13.17 7.36 22.76
CA MET A 35 -13.09 6.47 23.92
C MET A 35 -11.71 6.60 24.55
N TYR A 36 -11.69 6.86 25.84
CA TYR A 36 -10.47 7.02 26.63
C TYR A 36 -10.54 6.08 27.84
N ALA A 37 -9.60 5.16 27.95
CA ALA A 37 -9.62 4.16 29.02
C ALA A 37 -8.24 3.61 29.32
N ASN A 38 -8.10 2.87 30.43
CA ASN A 38 -6.87 2.14 30.67
C ASN A 38 -6.64 1.06 29.61
N SER A 39 -7.70 0.35 29.23
CA SER A 39 -7.68 -0.60 28.13
C SER A 39 -9.01 -0.55 27.36
N ILE A 40 -8.96 -0.68 26.05
CA ILE A 40 -10.12 -0.71 25.18
C ILE A 40 -10.21 -2.09 24.52
N THR A 41 -11.35 -2.75 24.65
CA THR A 41 -11.64 -3.99 23.91
C THR A 41 -12.94 -3.84 23.18
N MET A 42 -12.89 -3.96 21.85
CA MET A 42 -14.04 -3.96 20.96
C MET A 42 -14.12 -5.30 20.25
N LYS A 43 -15.27 -5.96 20.35
CA LYS A 43 -15.47 -7.28 19.75
C LYS A 43 -16.79 -7.35 19.01
N GLY A 44 -16.73 -7.48 17.69
CA GLY A 44 -17.86 -7.81 16.82
C GLY A 44 -17.92 -9.32 16.63
N THR A 45 -19.04 -9.96 17.02
CA THR A 45 -19.17 -11.42 17.00
C THR A 45 -20.18 -11.95 15.98
N ASN A 46 -20.87 -11.09 15.26
CA ASN A 46 -21.80 -11.49 14.22
C ASN A 46 -21.08 -11.56 12.87
N ASP A 47 -21.46 -12.56 12.06
CA ASP A 47 -20.90 -12.79 10.73
C ASP A 47 -20.98 -11.52 9.88
N GLY A 48 -19.87 -11.13 9.28
CA GLY A 48 -19.74 -9.97 8.41
C GLY A 48 -19.84 -8.61 9.11
N LEU A 49 -19.91 -8.58 10.45
CA LEU A 49 -20.03 -7.34 11.20
C LEU A 49 -18.70 -6.60 11.30
N GLY A 50 -18.64 -5.38 10.75
CA GLY A 50 -17.47 -4.51 10.74
C GLY A 50 -17.43 -3.51 11.90
N VAL A 51 -16.28 -2.84 12.01
CA VAL A 51 -16.03 -1.71 12.92
C VAL A 51 -15.57 -0.51 12.11
N ASN A 52 -16.17 0.65 12.39
CA ASN A 52 -15.76 1.91 11.80
C ASN A 52 -15.26 2.86 12.90
N VAL A 53 -14.02 3.35 12.77
CA VAL A 53 -13.38 4.28 13.70
C VAL A 53 -13.10 5.57 12.97
N LYS A 54 -13.98 6.57 13.12
CA LYS A 54 -13.78 7.94 12.62
C LYS A 54 -13.33 8.90 13.71
N GLY A 55 -13.57 8.56 14.97
CA GLY A 55 -13.14 9.32 16.13
C GLY A 55 -11.83 8.82 16.71
N THR A 56 -11.62 9.05 18.00
CA THR A 56 -10.39 8.68 18.69
C THR A 56 -10.63 7.56 19.69
N LEU A 57 -9.84 6.51 19.61
CA LEU A 57 -9.68 5.50 20.65
C LEU A 57 -8.30 5.69 21.28
N SER A 58 -8.24 5.95 22.57
CA SER A 58 -6.97 6.15 23.27
C SER A 58 -6.91 5.32 24.56
N SER A 59 -5.90 4.51 24.70
CA SER A 59 -5.71 3.68 25.88
C SER A 59 -4.32 3.83 26.49
N VAL A 60 -4.25 3.61 27.81
CA VAL A 60 -2.98 3.63 28.55
C VAL A 60 -2.23 2.30 28.40
N HIS A 61 -2.93 1.18 28.40
CA HIS A 61 -2.29 -0.15 28.42
C HIS A 61 -2.46 -0.91 27.12
N ALA A 62 -3.68 -1.11 26.64
CA ALA A 62 -3.91 -1.89 25.42
C ALA A 62 -5.20 -1.50 24.70
N THR A 63 -5.16 -1.57 23.37
CA THR A 63 -6.36 -1.51 22.53
C THR A 63 -6.47 -2.79 21.71
N ASN A 64 -7.58 -3.52 21.87
CA ASN A 64 -7.88 -4.73 21.13
C ASN A 64 -9.18 -4.56 20.35
N ILE A 65 -9.14 -4.68 19.04
CA ILE A 65 -10.31 -4.60 18.16
C ILE A 65 -10.38 -5.88 17.35
N SER A 66 -11.52 -6.57 17.45
CA SER A 66 -11.77 -7.78 16.67
C SER A 66 -13.16 -7.73 16.05
N ALA A 67 -13.26 -8.03 14.75
CA ALA A 67 -14.52 -8.10 14.02
C ALA A 67 -14.44 -9.18 12.95
N ASP A 68 -15.59 -9.81 12.66
CA ASP A 68 -15.67 -10.77 11.55
C ASP A 68 -15.76 -10.08 10.18
N GLY A 69 -16.18 -8.83 10.14
CA GLY A 69 -16.23 -7.98 8.94
C GLY A 69 -15.04 -7.06 8.78
N MET A 70 -15.25 -6.01 7.97
CA MET A 70 -14.24 -4.99 7.68
C MET A 70 -14.02 -4.06 8.88
N ILE A 71 -12.77 -3.73 9.17
CA ILE A 71 -12.40 -2.67 10.11
C ILE A 71 -11.87 -1.48 9.31
N GLN A 72 -12.60 -0.36 9.38
CA GLN A 72 -12.26 0.91 8.74
C GLN A 72 -11.76 1.89 9.80
N VAL A 73 -10.56 2.47 9.58
CA VAL A 73 -9.96 3.45 10.49
C VAL A 73 -9.69 4.74 9.73
N ASP A 74 -10.58 5.71 9.88
CA ASP A 74 -10.41 7.07 9.35
C ASP A 74 -10.05 8.08 10.45
N GLY A 75 -10.04 7.63 11.72
CA GLY A 75 -9.66 8.40 12.91
C GLY A 75 -8.42 7.83 13.59
N GLY A 76 -8.33 7.99 14.91
CA GLY A 76 -7.17 7.60 15.70
C GLY A 76 -7.40 6.38 16.58
N ILE A 77 -6.51 5.40 16.51
CA ILE A 77 -6.37 4.33 17.49
C ILE A 77 -4.96 4.44 18.08
N THR A 78 -4.86 4.81 19.34
CA THR A 78 -3.58 5.00 20.02
C THR A 78 -3.53 4.26 21.34
N SER A 79 -2.41 3.64 21.64
CA SER A 79 -2.14 2.96 22.93
C SER A 79 -0.71 3.20 23.36
N ASN A 80 -0.50 3.53 24.64
CA ASN A 80 0.85 3.55 25.22
C ASN A 80 1.40 2.12 25.43
N GLY A 81 0.54 1.11 25.36
CA GLY A 81 0.92 -0.30 25.36
C GLY A 81 0.81 -0.93 23.97
N GLN A 82 0.21 -2.10 23.92
CA GLN A 82 0.02 -2.83 22.67
C GLN A 82 -1.31 -2.50 22.01
N THR A 83 -1.31 -2.38 20.68
CA THR A 83 -2.52 -2.34 19.85
C THR A 83 -2.63 -3.63 19.04
N SER A 84 -3.80 -4.27 19.07
CA SER A 84 -4.11 -5.45 18.27
C SER A 84 -5.41 -5.24 17.50
N ILE A 85 -5.37 -5.44 16.18
CA ILE A 85 -6.54 -5.31 15.30
C ILE A 85 -6.66 -6.59 14.48
N SER A 86 -7.82 -7.25 14.56
CA SER A 86 -8.10 -8.47 13.81
C SER A 86 -9.45 -8.38 13.10
N GLY A 87 -9.48 -8.60 11.77
CA GLY A 87 -10.69 -8.49 10.96
C GLY A 87 -10.64 -9.28 9.66
N HIS A 88 -11.79 -9.32 8.96
CA HIS A 88 -11.80 -9.93 7.62
C HIS A 88 -10.96 -9.11 6.65
N ALA A 89 -11.17 -7.80 6.62
CA ALA A 89 -10.36 -6.83 5.90
C ALA A 89 -10.11 -5.61 6.79
N ILE A 90 -8.97 -4.96 6.61
CA ILE A 90 -8.59 -3.78 7.41
C ILE A 90 -8.21 -2.65 6.45
N SER A 91 -8.79 -1.47 6.66
CA SER A 91 -8.50 -0.27 5.88
C SER A 91 -8.16 0.89 6.81
N VAL A 92 -7.01 1.50 6.59
CA VAL A 92 -6.58 2.74 7.26
C VAL A 92 -6.62 3.86 6.23
N GLY A 93 -7.54 4.80 6.40
CA GLY A 93 -7.72 5.94 5.50
C GLY A 93 -6.62 6.99 5.64
N GLN A 94 -6.65 8.03 4.79
CA GLN A 94 -5.60 9.07 4.72
C GLN A 94 -5.37 9.78 6.05
N ASP A 95 -6.42 10.02 6.82
CA ASP A 95 -6.36 10.63 8.15
C ASP A 95 -6.27 9.58 9.27
N GLY A 96 -6.32 8.30 8.92
CA GLY A 96 -6.28 7.17 9.85
C GLY A 96 -4.92 7.02 10.52
N VAL A 97 -4.95 6.83 11.83
CA VAL A 97 -3.75 6.55 12.65
C VAL A 97 -3.99 5.31 13.48
N VAL A 98 -3.10 4.35 13.38
CA VAL A 98 -3.06 3.15 14.22
C VAL A 98 -1.70 3.07 14.89
N GLN A 99 -1.67 3.21 16.21
CA GLN A 99 -0.42 3.24 16.97
C GLN A 99 -0.50 2.40 18.24
N GLY A 100 0.61 1.67 18.51
CA GLY A 100 0.83 1.00 19.77
C GLY A 100 2.29 1.18 20.21
N ASP A 101 2.55 1.86 21.33
CA ASP A 101 3.92 2.19 21.71
C ASP A 101 4.78 0.96 22.00
N ASN A 102 4.23 -0.08 22.63
CA ASN A 102 4.98 -1.29 22.94
C ASN A 102 4.84 -2.41 21.88
N GLY A 103 4.05 -2.18 20.87
CA GLY A 103 3.83 -3.13 19.76
C GLY A 103 2.48 -2.91 19.08
N LEU A 104 2.44 -3.30 17.83
CA LEU A 104 1.24 -3.25 16.99
C LEU A 104 1.13 -4.56 16.23
N ALA A 105 0.00 -5.24 16.37
CA ALA A 105 -0.33 -6.44 15.62
C ALA A 105 -1.59 -6.21 14.78
N ILE A 106 -1.51 -6.50 13.50
CA ILE A 106 -2.62 -6.43 12.54
C ILE A 106 -2.79 -7.80 11.89
N GLU A 107 -3.97 -8.39 12.06
CA GLU A 107 -4.35 -9.65 11.42
C GLU A 107 -5.57 -9.46 10.52
N SER A 108 -5.38 -9.62 9.23
CA SER A 108 -6.44 -9.59 8.24
C SER A 108 -6.61 -10.95 7.56
N GLN A 109 -7.83 -11.46 7.51
CA GLN A 109 -8.13 -12.72 6.79
C GLN A 109 -8.05 -12.55 5.26
N SER A 110 -8.14 -11.31 4.77
CA SER A 110 -8.12 -10.96 3.36
C SER A 110 -7.08 -9.86 3.09
N SER A 111 -7.47 -8.61 3.11
CA SER A 111 -6.60 -7.49 2.72
C SER A 111 -6.38 -6.50 3.85
N MET A 112 -5.20 -5.91 3.88
CA MET A 112 -4.90 -4.69 4.61
C MET A 112 -4.55 -3.60 3.60
N THR A 113 -5.30 -2.50 3.60
CA THR A 113 -5.01 -1.30 2.80
C THR A 113 -4.65 -0.14 3.72
N ASN A 114 -3.54 0.53 3.45
CA ASN A 114 -3.07 1.66 4.25
C ASN A 114 -2.80 2.89 3.39
N HIS A 115 -3.51 3.96 3.66
CA HIS A 115 -3.28 5.32 3.15
C HIS A 115 -2.90 6.29 4.28
N GLY A 116 -2.85 5.83 5.52
CA GLY A 116 -2.61 6.62 6.72
C GLY A 116 -1.30 6.24 7.43
N LEU A 117 -1.35 6.26 8.75
CA LEU A 117 -0.21 5.93 9.59
C LEU A 117 -0.48 4.66 10.41
N VAL A 118 0.39 3.69 10.26
CA VAL A 118 0.48 2.46 11.06
C VAL A 118 1.86 2.47 11.71
N ASN A 119 1.94 2.58 13.03
CA ASN A 119 3.23 2.82 13.71
C ASN A 119 3.33 2.11 15.05
N SER A 120 4.54 1.68 15.38
CA SER A 120 4.92 1.25 16.72
C SER A 120 6.32 1.73 17.09
N ASN A 121 6.53 2.02 18.37
CA ASN A 121 7.89 2.20 18.90
C ASN A 121 8.58 0.84 19.13
N GLY A 122 7.82 -0.25 19.22
CA GLY A 122 8.27 -1.64 19.25
C GLY A 122 8.17 -2.29 17.86
N THR A 123 7.59 -3.49 17.82
CA THR A 123 7.36 -4.23 16.59
C THR A 123 6.00 -3.84 15.98
N THR A 124 5.99 -3.58 14.67
CA THR A 124 4.78 -3.57 13.84
C THR A 124 4.73 -4.88 13.09
N ASP A 125 3.76 -5.73 13.44
CA ASP A 125 3.56 -7.07 12.88
C ASP A 125 2.25 -7.13 12.10
N ILE A 126 2.32 -7.50 10.81
CA ILE A 126 1.17 -7.49 9.90
C ILE A 126 1.07 -8.84 9.20
N HIS A 127 -0.07 -9.50 9.39
CA HIS A 127 -0.43 -10.72 8.68
C HIS A 127 -1.69 -10.49 7.87
N ALA A 128 -1.63 -10.75 6.55
CA ALA A 128 -2.76 -10.62 5.64
C ALA A 128 -2.57 -11.49 4.40
N LYS A 129 -3.59 -11.66 3.54
CA LYS A 129 -3.36 -12.20 2.20
C LYS A 129 -2.73 -11.16 1.29
N SER A 130 -3.17 -9.90 1.39
CA SER A 130 -2.53 -8.80 0.69
C SER A 130 -2.33 -7.60 1.61
N VAL A 131 -1.16 -6.98 1.50
CA VAL A 131 -0.84 -5.69 2.13
C VAL A 131 -0.62 -4.68 1.01
N ASP A 132 -1.45 -3.65 1.01
CA ASP A 132 -1.41 -2.55 0.06
C ASP A 132 -1.13 -1.24 0.80
N ASN A 133 0.10 -0.75 0.69
CA ASN A 133 0.55 0.50 1.30
C ASN A 133 0.72 1.54 0.20
N ALA A 134 -0.35 2.28 -0.04
CA ALA A 134 -0.48 3.20 -1.16
C ALA A 134 -0.58 4.65 -0.69
N GLU A 135 -0.30 5.56 -1.56
CA GLU A 135 -0.52 7.00 -1.49
C GLU A 135 -0.58 7.61 -0.08
N ASN A 136 0.49 8.14 0.44
CA ASN A 136 0.68 8.59 1.83
C ASN A 136 0.74 7.48 2.90
N GLY A 137 0.53 6.22 2.55
CA GLY A 137 0.58 5.11 3.50
C GLY A 137 1.96 5.01 4.15
N ARG A 138 1.98 4.97 5.47
CA ARG A 138 3.21 4.88 6.26
C ARG A 138 3.07 3.73 7.23
N ILE A 139 3.94 2.75 7.10
CA ILE A 139 4.07 1.62 8.02
C ILE A 139 5.43 1.72 8.68
N TYR A 140 5.44 2.00 9.99
CA TYR A 140 6.65 2.23 10.75
C TYR A 140 6.75 1.33 11.97
N GLY A 141 7.99 1.00 12.36
CA GLY A 141 8.28 0.26 13.57
C GLY A 141 9.75 0.41 14.00
N ASN A 142 10.09 0.01 15.21
CA ASN A 142 11.48 -0.33 15.50
C ASN A 142 11.86 -1.58 14.70
N THR A 143 11.01 -2.58 14.76
CA THR A 143 11.01 -3.73 13.84
C THR A 143 9.73 -3.71 13.03
N VAL A 144 9.81 -4.01 11.73
CA VAL A 144 8.63 -4.22 10.87
C VAL A 144 8.67 -5.66 10.35
N SER A 145 7.61 -6.41 10.63
CA SER A 145 7.39 -7.77 10.16
C SER A 145 6.10 -7.82 9.35
N ILE A 146 6.18 -8.28 8.10
CA ILE A 146 5.01 -8.43 7.22
C ILE A 146 5.02 -9.82 6.62
N LYS A 147 3.89 -10.52 6.76
CA LYS A 147 3.65 -11.81 6.12
C LYS A 147 2.36 -11.79 5.31
N ALA A 148 2.49 -12.01 3.99
CA ALA A 148 1.36 -11.94 3.08
C ALA A 148 1.54 -12.85 1.85
N ASP A 149 0.52 -12.96 0.99
CA ASP A 149 0.72 -13.51 -0.36
C ASP A 149 1.29 -12.41 -1.27
N THR A 150 0.80 -11.17 -1.15
CA THR A 150 1.29 -10.02 -1.91
C THR A 150 1.52 -8.81 -1.00
N VAL A 151 2.66 -8.14 -1.16
CA VAL A 151 2.95 -6.84 -0.55
C VAL A 151 3.19 -5.83 -1.65
N SER A 152 2.37 -4.79 -1.70
CA SER A 152 2.51 -3.66 -2.62
C SER A 152 2.78 -2.38 -1.85
N ASN A 153 3.85 -1.70 -2.18
CA ASN A 153 4.21 -0.39 -1.65
C ASN A 153 4.39 0.57 -2.83
N HIS A 154 3.50 1.53 -2.97
CA HIS A 154 3.43 2.33 -4.21
C HIS A 154 2.81 3.71 -3.99
N THR A 155 2.77 4.53 -5.04
CA THR A 155 2.04 5.80 -5.07
C THR A 155 0.56 5.53 -5.37
N ASP A 156 0.00 6.10 -6.41
CA ASP A 156 -1.34 5.82 -6.91
C ASP A 156 -1.25 4.86 -8.10
N ALA A 157 -1.90 3.70 -8.00
CA ALA A 157 -1.84 2.67 -9.05
C ALA A 157 -2.34 3.17 -10.43
N THR A 158 -3.28 4.14 -10.45
CA THR A 158 -3.80 4.73 -11.69
C THR A 158 -2.75 5.62 -12.34
N ILE A 159 -2.02 6.41 -11.54
CA ILE A 159 -0.93 7.28 -12.04
C ILE A 159 0.23 6.42 -12.50
N GLU A 160 0.59 5.39 -11.77
CA GLU A 160 1.65 4.44 -12.14
C GLU A 160 1.35 3.71 -13.45
N ALA A 161 0.11 3.26 -13.65
CA ALA A 161 -0.31 2.64 -14.91
C ALA A 161 -0.19 3.63 -16.09
N ARG A 162 -0.55 4.91 -15.87
CA ARG A 162 -0.37 5.96 -16.89
C ARG A 162 1.10 6.27 -17.15
N TYR A 163 1.93 6.28 -16.11
CA TYR A 163 3.37 6.44 -16.24
C TYR A 163 4.00 5.34 -17.08
N THR A 164 3.71 4.06 -16.75
CA THR A 164 4.19 2.91 -17.52
C THR A 164 3.76 2.98 -18.98
N SER A 165 2.49 3.30 -19.24
CA SER A 165 1.98 3.46 -20.59
C SER A 165 2.66 4.61 -21.37
N ALA A 166 2.91 5.75 -20.72
CA ALA A 166 3.60 6.88 -21.34
C ALA A 166 5.07 6.55 -21.64
N ALA A 167 5.74 5.82 -20.75
CA ALA A 167 7.10 5.35 -20.94
C ALA A 167 7.22 4.40 -22.14
N ASP A 168 6.30 3.46 -22.27
CA ASP A 168 6.24 2.53 -23.41
C ASP A 168 6.03 3.27 -24.74
N VAL A 169 5.12 4.26 -24.77
CA VAL A 169 4.88 5.09 -25.95
C VAL A 169 6.12 5.90 -26.33
N LEU A 170 6.81 6.49 -25.33
CA LEU A 170 8.05 7.24 -25.55
C LEU A 170 9.16 6.33 -26.11
N LYS A 171 9.31 5.14 -25.55
CA LYS A 171 10.28 4.14 -26.01
C LYS A 171 10.03 3.76 -27.46
N GLN A 172 8.78 3.42 -27.82
CA GLN A 172 8.40 3.06 -29.19
C GLN A 172 8.63 4.23 -30.17
N ALA A 173 8.29 5.44 -29.77
CA ALA A 173 8.52 6.64 -30.60
C ALA A 173 10.02 6.88 -30.83
N LYS A 174 10.84 6.70 -29.81
CA LYS A 174 12.29 6.79 -29.92
C LYS A 174 12.88 5.72 -30.83
N GLU A 175 12.50 4.47 -30.64
CA GLU A 175 12.97 3.37 -31.49
C GLU A 175 12.61 3.56 -32.97
N ALA A 176 11.39 4.07 -33.25
CA ALA A 176 10.96 4.37 -34.61
C ALA A 176 11.80 5.51 -35.24
N LEU A 177 12.06 6.58 -34.46
CA LEU A 177 12.87 7.70 -34.90
C LEU A 177 14.32 7.26 -35.13
N ASP A 178 14.93 6.54 -34.20
CA ASP A 178 16.31 6.06 -34.30
C ASP A 178 16.48 5.12 -35.50
N LYS A 179 15.51 4.26 -35.78
CA LYS A 179 15.52 3.37 -36.94
C LYS A 179 15.51 4.15 -38.26
N GLU A 180 14.66 5.16 -38.41
CA GLU A 180 14.58 5.99 -39.63
C GLU A 180 15.81 6.89 -39.74
N TRP A 181 16.31 7.44 -38.63
CA TRP A 181 17.49 8.30 -38.60
C TRP A 181 18.76 7.56 -39.05
N ASN A 182 18.91 6.30 -38.62
CA ASN A 182 20.07 5.46 -38.96
C ASN A 182 19.90 4.68 -40.26
N ALA A 183 18.84 4.96 -41.06
CA ALA A 183 18.65 4.30 -42.34
C ALA A 183 19.78 4.67 -43.34
N ASP A 184 20.19 3.70 -44.13
CA ASP A 184 21.22 3.90 -45.14
C ASP A 184 20.72 4.83 -46.27
N ILE A 185 21.13 6.08 -46.23
CA ILE A 185 20.76 7.11 -47.22
C ILE A 185 21.32 6.84 -48.62
N THR A 186 22.34 5.98 -48.76
CA THR A 186 22.90 5.63 -50.06
C THR A 186 22.01 4.66 -50.83
N ALA A 187 21.03 4.05 -50.17
CA ALA A 187 20.03 3.20 -50.80
C ALA A 187 18.97 3.99 -51.62
N TYR A 188 18.80 5.30 -51.35
CA TYR A 188 17.83 6.14 -52.05
C TYR A 188 18.33 6.57 -53.42
N LYS A 189 17.55 6.26 -54.46
CA LYS A 189 17.92 6.44 -55.86
C LYS A 189 17.41 7.74 -56.50
N SER A 190 16.49 8.45 -55.82
CA SER A 190 15.92 9.69 -56.32
C SER A 190 15.86 10.79 -55.25
N LYS A 191 15.73 12.05 -55.73
CA LYS A 191 15.52 13.21 -54.85
C LYS A 191 14.21 13.13 -54.10
N GLU A 192 13.20 12.55 -54.70
CA GLU A 192 11.87 12.33 -54.15
C GLU A 192 11.90 11.33 -52.99
N GLU A 193 12.66 10.23 -53.14
CA GLU A 193 12.85 9.25 -52.06
C GLU A 193 13.59 9.88 -50.87
N LEU A 194 14.64 10.67 -51.14
CA LEU A 194 15.38 11.36 -50.10
C LEU A 194 14.49 12.42 -49.39
N GLN A 195 13.63 13.11 -50.10
CA GLN A 195 12.69 14.07 -49.53
C GLN A 195 11.64 13.36 -48.67
N ALA A 196 11.12 12.22 -49.15
CA ALA A 196 10.18 11.40 -48.38
C ALA A 196 10.81 10.90 -47.05
N HIS A 197 12.07 10.46 -47.07
CA HIS A 197 12.81 10.10 -45.87
C HIS A 197 12.91 11.25 -44.89
N ARG A 198 13.31 12.45 -45.35
CA ARG A 198 13.36 13.65 -44.47
C ARG A 198 12.00 13.98 -43.87
N ASN A 199 10.93 13.88 -44.64
CA ASN A 199 9.58 14.12 -44.15
C ASN A 199 9.17 13.08 -43.09
N ARG A 200 9.54 11.79 -43.25
CA ARG A 200 9.32 10.76 -42.24
C ARG A 200 10.07 11.07 -40.94
N ILE A 201 11.34 11.47 -41.00
CA ILE A 201 12.10 11.91 -39.83
C ILE A 201 11.38 13.05 -39.12
N GLN A 202 10.91 14.07 -39.85
CA GLN A 202 10.20 15.20 -39.25
C GLN A 202 8.92 14.78 -38.53
N GLU A 203 8.12 13.87 -39.12
CA GLU A 203 6.89 13.37 -38.50
C GLU A 203 7.20 12.47 -37.27
N LEU A 204 8.23 11.64 -37.33
CA LEU A 204 8.67 10.83 -36.21
C LEU A 204 9.24 11.69 -35.07
N THR A 205 9.98 12.77 -35.39
CA THR A 205 10.44 13.74 -34.39
C THR A 205 9.27 14.38 -33.68
N LYS A 206 8.24 14.85 -34.41
CA LYS A 206 7.01 15.39 -33.78
C LYS A 206 6.31 14.39 -32.88
N THR A 207 6.31 13.11 -33.29
CA THR A 207 5.69 12.03 -32.50
C THR A 207 6.49 11.78 -31.22
N TYR A 208 7.82 11.76 -31.31
CA TYR A 208 8.71 11.63 -30.16
C TYR A 208 8.57 12.82 -29.18
N ASP A 209 8.55 14.05 -29.70
CA ASP A 209 8.40 15.26 -28.87
C ASP A 209 7.07 15.23 -28.10
N LYS A 210 5.96 14.85 -28.77
CA LYS A 210 4.65 14.69 -28.09
C LYS A 210 4.67 13.61 -27.02
N ALA A 211 5.31 12.47 -27.29
CA ALA A 211 5.44 11.38 -26.31
C ALA A 211 6.29 11.84 -25.11
N GLN A 212 7.35 12.61 -25.34
CA GLN A 212 8.20 13.17 -24.29
C GLN A 212 7.45 14.21 -23.43
N GLU A 213 6.64 15.07 -24.05
CA GLU A 213 5.77 16.01 -23.32
C GLU A 213 4.74 15.27 -22.45
N ALA A 214 4.10 14.22 -22.99
CA ALA A 214 3.14 13.40 -22.27
C ALA A 214 3.80 12.70 -21.08
N MET A 215 4.99 12.10 -21.29
CA MET A 215 5.77 11.45 -20.24
C MET A 215 6.14 12.43 -19.13
N THR A 216 6.66 13.64 -19.51
CA THR A 216 7.03 14.69 -18.56
C THR A 216 5.84 15.14 -17.70
N LYS A 217 4.64 15.20 -18.30
CA LYS A 217 3.43 15.58 -17.59
C LYS A 217 3.04 14.53 -16.54
N VAL A 218 3.06 13.26 -16.92
CA VAL A 218 2.71 12.16 -15.99
C VAL A 218 3.78 12.01 -14.91
N GLN A 219 5.06 12.16 -15.25
CA GLN A 219 6.16 12.18 -14.27
C GLN A 219 5.94 13.27 -13.21
N LYS A 220 5.63 14.49 -13.64
CA LYS A 220 5.36 15.61 -12.72
C LYS A 220 4.15 15.32 -11.82
N GLU A 221 3.13 14.66 -12.34
CA GLU A 221 1.97 14.23 -11.56
C GLU A 221 2.38 13.18 -10.51
N LEU A 222 3.14 12.16 -10.91
CA LEU A 222 3.67 11.13 -10.02
C LEU A 222 4.54 11.75 -8.90
N ASP A 223 5.42 12.70 -9.24
CA ASP A 223 6.30 13.40 -8.28
C ASP A 223 5.53 14.29 -7.30
N SER A 224 4.31 14.70 -7.65
CA SER A 224 3.45 15.52 -6.78
C SER A 224 2.68 14.69 -5.75
N HIS A 225 2.55 13.39 -5.96
CA HIS A 225 1.90 12.46 -5.04
C HIS A 225 2.88 11.91 -4.02
N LYS A 226 2.41 11.72 -2.80
CA LYS A 226 3.21 11.08 -1.77
C LYS A 226 3.11 9.57 -1.92
N SER A 227 4.25 8.94 -1.90
CA SER A 227 4.37 7.49 -2.08
C SER A 227 4.20 6.74 -0.76
N GLY A 228 3.90 5.46 -0.87
CA GLY A 228 3.93 4.55 0.24
C GLY A 228 5.34 4.43 0.83
N THR A 229 5.40 4.36 2.15
CA THR A 229 6.66 4.14 2.88
C THR A 229 6.48 3.02 3.89
N ILE A 230 7.32 2.01 3.83
CA ILE A 230 7.46 0.99 4.87
C ILE A 230 8.87 1.13 5.43
N ALA A 231 9.00 1.45 6.72
CA ALA A 231 10.30 1.69 7.30
C ALA A 231 10.44 1.15 8.73
N SER A 232 11.62 0.61 9.02
CA SER A 232 12.04 0.21 10.35
C SER A 232 13.26 0.98 10.81
N ARG A 233 13.38 1.19 12.13
CA ARG A 233 14.57 1.78 12.71
C ARG A 233 15.72 0.77 12.81
N ASP A 234 15.40 -0.50 13.04
CA ASP A 234 16.39 -1.54 13.26
C ASP A 234 16.24 -2.67 12.23
N HIS A 235 15.17 -3.43 12.26
CA HIS A 235 15.01 -4.64 11.45
C HIS A 235 13.72 -4.64 10.64
N MET A 236 13.83 -5.05 9.36
CA MET A 236 12.69 -5.31 8.49
C MET A 236 12.71 -6.75 7.99
N ASP A 237 11.60 -7.45 8.12
CA ASP A 237 11.37 -8.78 7.55
C ASP A 237 10.04 -8.79 6.79
N ILE A 238 10.09 -8.96 5.47
CA ILE A 238 8.91 -9.07 4.61
C ILE A 238 8.96 -10.43 3.92
N GLN A 239 7.93 -11.23 4.15
CA GLN A 239 7.76 -12.57 3.56
C GLN A 239 6.47 -12.60 2.75
N ALA A 240 6.58 -12.79 1.43
CA ALA A 240 5.43 -12.87 0.53
C ALA A 240 5.70 -13.80 -0.66
N ASN A 241 4.69 -14.07 -1.47
CA ASN A 241 4.93 -14.64 -2.80
C ASN A 241 5.42 -13.54 -3.75
N GLU A 242 4.83 -12.35 -3.65
CA GLU A 242 5.15 -11.21 -4.49
C GLU A 242 5.38 -9.96 -3.64
N ILE A 243 6.47 -9.25 -3.88
CA ILE A 243 6.80 -7.96 -3.28
C ILE A 243 6.98 -6.94 -4.39
N HIS A 244 6.13 -5.92 -4.42
CA HIS A 244 6.16 -4.82 -5.37
C HIS A 244 6.45 -3.51 -4.65
N ASN A 245 7.53 -2.84 -5.01
CA ASN A 245 7.89 -1.51 -4.53
C ASN A 245 8.02 -0.59 -5.74
N ASN A 246 7.01 0.25 -5.98
CA ASN A 246 6.86 0.97 -7.25
C ASN A 246 6.59 2.46 -7.04
N GLY A 247 6.83 3.26 -8.06
CA GLY A 247 6.36 4.65 -8.16
C GLY A 247 6.84 5.57 -7.03
N ASN A 248 8.14 5.79 -6.88
CA ASN A 248 8.78 6.60 -5.84
C ASN A 248 8.61 6.06 -4.40
N ALA A 249 8.07 4.85 -4.22
CA ALA A 249 7.90 4.26 -2.90
C ALA A 249 9.22 3.91 -2.23
N LEU A 250 9.19 3.76 -0.91
CA LEU A 250 10.38 3.49 -0.12
C LEU A 250 10.18 2.28 0.80
N LEU A 251 11.06 1.30 0.67
CA LEU A 251 11.34 0.30 1.70
C LEU A 251 12.67 0.66 2.37
N TYR A 252 12.65 0.89 3.67
CA TYR A 252 13.84 1.33 4.41
C TYR A 252 14.02 0.56 5.72
N SER A 253 15.23 0.11 5.99
CA SER A 253 15.63 -0.35 7.31
C SER A 253 16.89 0.35 7.78
N GLY A 254 16.90 0.81 9.02
CA GLY A 254 18.06 1.49 9.60
C GLY A 254 19.26 0.56 9.84
N ASN A 255 19.04 -0.76 9.94
CA ASN A 255 20.10 -1.73 10.18
C ASN A 255 19.97 -2.93 9.23
N THR A 256 19.09 -3.88 9.47
CA THR A 256 19.01 -5.11 8.67
C THR A 256 17.68 -5.23 7.94
N MET A 257 17.71 -5.74 6.70
CA MET A 257 16.54 -5.95 5.86
C MET A 257 16.55 -7.33 5.23
N ASN A 258 15.48 -8.10 5.45
CA ASN A 258 15.24 -9.37 4.78
C ASN A 258 13.95 -9.27 3.97
N LEU A 259 14.04 -9.42 2.67
CA LEU A 259 12.90 -9.51 1.77
C LEU A 259 12.87 -10.89 1.12
N THR A 260 11.83 -11.65 1.37
CA THR A 260 11.61 -12.97 0.77
C THR A 260 10.35 -12.93 -0.09
N GLY A 261 10.54 -12.94 -1.41
CA GLY A 261 9.48 -13.04 -2.40
C GLY A 261 9.58 -14.36 -3.15
N SER A 262 8.73 -15.35 -2.86
CA SER A 262 8.89 -16.69 -3.45
C SER A 262 8.81 -16.69 -4.98
N HIS A 263 8.03 -15.77 -5.58
CA HIS A 263 7.92 -15.59 -7.02
C HIS A 263 8.72 -14.39 -7.53
N ILE A 264 8.50 -13.20 -6.97
CA ILE A 264 9.10 -11.97 -7.47
C ILE A 264 9.37 -10.96 -6.35
N ILE A 265 10.48 -10.26 -6.47
CA ILE A 265 10.72 -8.96 -5.85
C ILE A 265 10.90 -7.96 -6.98
N GLU A 266 9.99 -7.00 -7.07
CA GLU A 266 9.99 -5.94 -8.06
C GLU A 266 10.21 -4.58 -7.41
N ASN A 267 11.17 -3.82 -7.93
CA ASN A 267 11.43 -2.43 -7.55
C ASN A 267 11.49 -1.59 -8.84
N LYS A 268 10.44 -0.83 -9.12
CA LYS A 268 10.33 0.00 -10.33
C LYS A 268 10.14 1.46 -10.01
N GLY A 269 11.09 2.30 -10.40
CA GLY A 269 11.07 3.73 -10.10
C GLY A 269 10.92 4.01 -8.60
N ALA A 270 11.52 3.17 -7.73
CA ALA A 270 11.33 3.19 -6.29
C ALA A 270 12.64 2.86 -5.57
N ASN A 271 12.65 2.92 -4.24
CA ASN A 271 13.86 2.73 -3.46
C ASN A 271 13.73 1.58 -2.45
N ILE A 272 14.73 0.70 -2.42
CA ILE A 272 14.94 -0.28 -1.37
C ILE A 272 16.30 0.02 -0.73
N GLN A 273 16.32 0.32 0.58
CA GLN A 273 17.52 0.79 1.26
C GLN A 273 17.68 0.13 2.63
N SER A 274 18.91 -0.26 2.97
CA SER A 274 19.27 -0.75 4.30
C SER A 274 20.52 -0.03 4.81
N GLY A 275 20.52 0.36 6.06
CA GLY A 275 21.69 0.95 6.71
C GLY A 275 22.80 -0.06 7.03
N GLY A 276 22.48 -1.34 7.08
CA GLY A 276 23.40 -2.45 7.28
C GLY A 276 23.20 -3.54 6.23
N GLU A 277 23.02 -4.78 6.67
CA GLU A 277 22.86 -5.93 5.77
C GLU A 277 21.49 -5.95 5.10
N MET A 278 21.47 -6.31 3.81
CA MET A 278 20.27 -6.54 3.02
C MET A 278 20.32 -7.93 2.40
N THR A 279 19.30 -8.73 2.65
CA THR A 279 19.10 -10.04 2.03
C THR A 279 17.83 -10.02 1.19
N LEU A 280 17.97 -10.31 -0.10
CA LEU A 280 16.86 -10.48 -1.04
C LEU A 280 16.81 -11.95 -1.49
N THR A 281 15.71 -12.64 -1.22
CA THR A 281 15.49 -14.03 -1.61
C THR A 281 14.30 -14.12 -2.54
N THR A 282 14.51 -14.47 -3.80
CA THR A 282 13.43 -14.59 -4.79
C THR A 282 13.83 -15.45 -5.98
N SER A 283 12.83 -16.00 -6.69
CA SER A 283 13.05 -16.63 -7.98
C SER A 283 13.25 -15.61 -9.12
N ASN A 284 12.69 -14.41 -8.98
CA ASN A 284 12.80 -13.35 -9.98
C ASN A 284 12.99 -12.00 -9.30
N LEU A 285 14.10 -11.33 -9.60
CA LEU A 285 14.40 -9.97 -9.14
C LEU A 285 14.33 -9.00 -10.32
N VAL A 286 13.41 -8.05 -10.22
CA VAL A 286 13.28 -6.93 -11.17
C VAL A 286 13.66 -5.65 -10.44
N ASN A 287 14.69 -4.96 -10.90
CA ASN A 287 15.08 -3.64 -10.40
C ASN A 287 15.26 -2.71 -11.60
N ASP A 288 14.31 -1.81 -11.78
CA ASP A 288 14.22 -0.88 -12.91
C ASP A 288 13.99 0.54 -12.37
N ASN A 289 15.02 1.38 -12.51
CA ASN A 289 15.04 2.78 -12.03
C ASN A 289 15.17 3.77 -13.17
#